data_59c9460f43cc1f7cd683f4d3d78a15e5
#
_entry.id   59c9460f43cc1f7cd683f4d3d78a15e5
#
_cell.length_a   1.000
_cell.length_b   1.000
_cell.length_c   1.000
_cell.angle_alpha   90.00
_cell.angle_beta   90.00
_cell.angle_gamma   90.00
#
_symmetry.space_group_name_H-M   'P 1'
#
loop_
_entity.id
_entity.type
_entity.pdbx_description
1 polymer ?
#
loop_
_entity_poly.entity_id
_entity_poly.type
_entity_poly.pdbx_seq_one_letter_code
_entity_poly.pdbx_strand_id
1 'polypeptide(L)'
;MSLLEHYRESYEHEKNADQKMLAMIESVPEAGRGDARFQQAVSIAAHLAACREYWLGHMDGESAHRAAQQGEAHDFAALGPRFAAIQARWTDYLARLDEGGLAREFEFSENGQSFSVPTEVQIVQLFGHASYHRGQVAVLVGQLGGETVDTDYVDWWWANREEDR
;
A
#
# COMPACT_ATOMS: atom_id res chain seq x y z
N MET A 1 2.80 13.12 20.77
CA MET A 1 2.95 12.07 19.76
C MET A 1 4.26 12.34 19.04
N SER A 2 5.21 11.41 19.07
CA SER A 2 6.47 11.50 18.31
C SER A 2 6.20 11.29 16.82
N LEU A 3 7.16 11.60 15.94
CA LEU A 3 7.03 11.36 14.51
C LEU A 3 6.88 9.87 14.20
N LEU A 4 7.59 9.01 14.92
CA LEU A 4 7.46 7.55 14.81
C LEU A 4 6.07 7.03 15.19
N GLU A 5 5.49 7.56 16.27
CA GLU A 5 4.12 7.23 16.66
C GLU A 5 3.13 7.64 15.57
N HIS A 6 3.35 8.81 14.95
CA HIS A 6 2.51 9.27 13.84
C HIS A 6 2.63 8.35 12.62
N TYR A 7 3.84 7.89 12.25
CA TYR A 7 3.99 6.95 11.13
C TYR A 7 3.38 5.58 11.43
N ARG A 8 3.46 5.10 12.67
CA ARG A 8 2.80 3.85 13.09
C ARG A 8 1.28 3.97 13.00
N GLU A 9 0.71 5.06 13.50
CA GLU A 9 -0.73 5.33 13.39
C GLU A 9 -1.17 5.46 11.91
N SER A 10 -0.42 6.21 11.10
CA SER A 10 -0.68 6.33 9.67
C SER A 10 -0.62 4.98 8.94
N TYR A 11 0.25 4.08 9.39
CA TYR A 11 0.33 2.74 8.81
C TYR A 11 -0.86 1.85 9.19
N GLU A 12 -1.45 2.02 10.38
CA GLU A 12 -2.72 1.36 10.72
C GLU A 12 -3.85 1.80 9.78
N HIS A 13 -3.92 3.10 9.47
CA HIS A 13 -4.82 3.61 8.43
C HIS A 13 -4.54 2.95 7.06
N GLU A 14 -3.27 2.84 6.64
CA GLU A 14 -2.91 2.22 5.37
C GLU A 14 -3.41 0.77 5.28
N LYS A 15 -3.30 -0.01 6.35
CA LYS A 15 -3.84 -1.39 6.40
C LYS A 15 -5.36 -1.41 6.21
N ASN A 16 -6.08 -0.51 6.87
CA ASN A 16 -7.53 -0.37 6.71
C ASN A 16 -7.90 0.04 5.28
N ALA A 17 -7.21 1.03 4.73
CA ALA A 17 -7.45 1.52 3.36
C ALA A 17 -7.18 0.44 2.30
N ASP A 18 -6.18 -0.42 2.50
CA ASP A 18 -5.93 -1.57 1.61
C ASP A 18 -7.04 -2.61 1.67
N GLN A 19 -7.55 -2.91 2.87
CA GLN A 19 -8.69 -3.82 3.02
C GLN A 19 -9.93 -3.28 2.31
N LYS A 20 -10.22 -1.99 2.46
CA LYS A 20 -11.29 -1.30 1.74
C LYS A 20 -11.08 -1.38 0.22
N MET A 21 -9.85 -1.16 -0.27
CA MET A 21 -9.52 -1.28 -1.70
C MET A 21 -9.79 -2.69 -2.23
N LEU A 22 -9.37 -3.73 -1.52
CA LEU A 22 -9.63 -5.11 -1.92
C LEU A 22 -11.13 -5.43 -1.91
N ALA A 23 -11.88 -4.94 -0.91
CA ALA A 23 -13.32 -5.09 -0.85
C ALA A 23 -14.03 -4.37 -2.02
N MET A 24 -13.57 -3.17 -2.42
CA MET A 24 -14.07 -2.49 -3.62
C MET A 24 -13.89 -3.36 -4.87
N ILE A 25 -12.71 -3.94 -5.09
CA ILE A 25 -12.47 -4.82 -6.25
C ILE A 25 -13.38 -6.05 -6.20
N GLU A 26 -13.55 -6.66 -5.02
CA GLU A 26 -14.40 -7.81 -4.82
C GLU A 26 -15.88 -7.53 -5.10
N SER A 27 -16.34 -6.31 -4.82
CA SER A 27 -17.73 -5.89 -5.03
C SER A 27 -18.13 -5.77 -6.52
N VAL A 28 -17.17 -5.79 -7.45
CA VAL A 28 -17.47 -5.75 -8.88
C VAL A 28 -18.33 -6.96 -9.26
N PRO A 29 -19.53 -6.71 -9.86
CA PRO A 29 -20.42 -7.79 -10.30
C PRO A 29 -19.71 -8.79 -11.24
N GLU A 30 -20.10 -10.07 -11.17
CA GLU A 30 -19.53 -11.15 -11.98
C GLU A 30 -19.45 -10.77 -13.47
N ALA A 31 -20.50 -10.13 -14.00
CA ALA A 31 -20.56 -9.69 -15.40
C ALA A 31 -19.49 -8.66 -15.76
N GLY A 32 -18.96 -7.92 -14.77
CA GLY A 32 -17.90 -6.92 -14.97
C GLY A 32 -16.48 -7.50 -14.85
N ARG A 33 -16.32 -8.70 -14.28
CA ARG A 33 -14.98 -9.24 -14.00
C ARG A 33 -14.22 -9.70 -15.24
N GLY A 34 -14.91 -9.89 -16.35
CA GLY A 34 -14.29 -10.16 -17.67
C GLY A 34 -13.79 -8.89 -18.39
N ASP A 35 -14.09 -7.70 -17.92
CA ASP A 35 -13.66 -6.42 -18.52
C ASP A 35 -12.17 -6.14 -18.21
N ALA A 36 -11.48 -5.55 -19.19
CA ALA A 36 -10.06 -5.18 -19.02
C ALA A 36 -9.81 -4.21 -17.85
N ARG A 37 -10.79 -3.40 -17.48
CA ARG A 37 -10.73 -2.49 -16.34
C ARG A 37 -10.67 -3.22 -15.00
N PHE A 38 -11.32 -4.40 -14.89
CA PHE A 38 -11.20 -5.25 -13.71
C PHE A 38 -9.77 -5.74 -13.55
N GLN A 39 -9.17 -6.28 -14.62
CA GLN A 39 -7.78 -6.71 -14.60
C GLN A 39 -6.81 -5.56 -14.31
N GLN A 40 -7.12 -4.36 -14.80
CA GLN A 40 -6.34 -3.16 -14.47
C GLN A 40 -6.42 -2.80 -12.97
N ALA A 41 -7.61 -2.86 -12.35
CA ALA A 41 -7.76 -2.61 -10.92
C ALA A 41 -6.96 -3.64 -10.08
N VAL A 42 -7.05 -4.92 -10.45
CA VAL A 42 -6.28 -6.00 -9.82
C VAL A 42 -4.77 -5.79 -9.99
N SER A 43 -4.32 -5.38 -11.18
CA SER A 43 -2.90 -5.10 -11.46
C SER A 43 -2.37 -3.91 -10.65
N ILE A 44 -3.17 -2.86 -10.47
CA ILE A 44 -2.81 -1.70 -9.63
C ILE A 44 -2.65 -2.13 -8.16
N ALA A 45 -3.58 -2.95 -7.63
CA ALA A 45 -3.47 -3.47 -6.27
C ALA A 45 -2.22 -4.37 -6.11
N ALA A 46 -1.94 -5.24 -7.09
CA ALA A 46 -0.73 -6.05 -7.10
C ALA A 46 0.55 -5.22 -7.13
N HIS A 47 0.56 -4.12 -7.91
CA HIS A 47 1.67 -3.17 -7.96
C HIS A 47 1.92 -2.51 -6.60
N LEU A 48 0.86 -2.11 -5.87
CA LEU A 48 1.02 -1.55 -4.53
C LEU A 48 1.69 -2.52 -3.56
N ALA A 49 1.26 -3.78 -3.55
CA ALA A 49 1.90 -4.80 -2.73
C ALA A 49 3.37 -4.99 -3.11
N ALA A 50 3.67 -5.09 -4.41
CA ALA A 50 5.03 -5.24 -4.93
C ALA A 50 5.93 -4.05 -4.58
N CYS A 51 5.43 -2.82 -4.66
CA CYS A 51 6.18 -1.63 -4.25
C CYS A 51 6.54 -1.66 -2.76
N ARG A 52 5.60 -2.09 -1.91
CA ARG A 52 5.86 -2.23 -0.47
C ARG A 52 6.90 -3.31 -0.16
N GLU A 53 6.84 -4.44 -0.85
CA GLU A 53 7.84 -5.51 -0.74
C GLU A 53 9.23 -5.02 -1.18
N TYR A 54 9.29 -4.33 -2.32
CA TYR A 54 10.51 -3.81 -2.90
C TYR A 54 11.21 -2.80 -1.97
N TRP A 55 10.48 -1.79 -1.52
CA TRP A 55 11.05 -0.73 -0.69
C TRP A 55 11.40 -1.20 0.71
N LEU A 56 10.58 -2.07 1.31
CA LEU A 56 10.92 -2.66 2.60
C LEU A 56 12.21 -3.48 2.51
N GLY A 57 12.39 -4.25 1.43
CA GLY A 57 13.63 -4.99 1.19
C GLY A 57 14.87 -4.10 1.14
N HIS A 58 14.79 -2.92 0.50
CA HIS A 58 15.89 -1.97 0.48
C HIS A 58 16.16 -1.33 1.84
N MET A 59 15.13 -0.89 2.54
CA MET A 59 15.25 -0.22 3.84
C MET A 59 15.71 -1.18 4.95
N ASP A 60 15.36 -2.45 4.87
CA ASP A 60 15.70 -3.48 5.86
C ASP A 60 16.99 -4.25 5.54
N GLY A 61 17.63 -3.94 4.42
CA GLY A 61 18.87 -4.59 3.98
C GLY A 61 18.69 -6.01 3.44
N GLU A 62 17.45 -6.42 3.15
CA GLU A 62 17.14 -7.68 2.48
C GLU A 62 17.36 -7.55 0.97
N SER A 63 17.54 -8.69 0.30
CA SER A 63 17.56 -8.71 -1.17
C SER A 63 16.23 -8.24 -1.72
N ALA A 64 16.20 -7.03 -2.31
CA ALA A 64 14.99 -6.48 -2.88
C ALA A 64 14.56 -7.27 -4.11
N HIS A 65 13.32 -7.76 -4.10
CA HIS A 65 12.70 -8.29 -5.29
C HIS A 65 12.20 -7.12 -6.16
N ARG A 66 12.35 -7.25 -7.47
CA ARG A 66 11.84 -6.26 -8.41
C ARG A 66 10.32 -6.13 -8.23
N ALA A 67 9.83 -4.90 -8.10
CA ALA A 67 8.40 -4.65 -8.05
C ALA A 67 7.71 -5.19 -9.32
N ALA A 68 6.54 -5.79 -9.17
CA ALA A 68 5.73 -6.21 -10.30
C ALA A 68 5.39 -4.99 -11.17
N GLN A 69 5.53 -5.15 -12.49
CA GLN A 69 5.19 -4.09 -13.42
C GLN A 69 3.66 -3.97 -13.53
N GLN A 70 3.18 -2.75 -13.68
CA GLN A 70 1.78 -2.52 -14.02
C GLN A 70 1.44 -3.21 -15.36
N GLY A 71 0.28 -3.85 -15.43
CA GLY A 71 -0.19 -4.51 -16.65
C GLY A 71 0.09 -6.00 -16.71
N GLU A 72 0.81 -6.59 -15.74
CA GLU A 72 0.88 -8.05 -15.62
C GLU A 72 -0.47 -8.62 -15.16
N ALA A 73 -0.85 -9.79 -15.71
CA ALA A 73 -2.04 -10.50 -15.25
C ALA A 73 -1.79 -11.05 -13.83
N HIS A 74 -2.65 -10.69 -12.89
CA HIS A 74 -2.58 -11.16 -11.51
C HIS A 74 -3.88 -11.88 -11.13
N ASP A 75 -3.76 -12.86 -10.24
CA ASP A 75 -4.93 -13.50 -9.62
C ASP A 75 -5.39 -12.65 -8.42
N PHE A 76 -6.63 -12.16 -8.49
CA PHE A 76 -7.23 -11.38 -7.41
C PHE A 76 -7.24 -12.16 -6.08
N ALA A 77 -7.51 -13.46 -6.12
CA ALA A 77 -7.57 -14.29 -4.91
C ALA A 77 -6.22 -14.36 -4.16
N ALA A 78 -5.10 -14.13 -4.85
CA ALA A 78 -3.78 -14.11 -4.23
C ALA A 78 -3.46 -12.78 -3.51
N LEU A 79 -4.19 -11.70 -3.77
CA LEU A 79 -3.86 -10.38 -3.24
C LEU A 79 -4.10 -10.26 -1.73
N GLY A 80 -5.20 -10.77 -1.21
CA GLY A 80 -5.49 -10.71 0.23
C GLY A 80 -4.37 -11.30 1.09
N PRO A 81 -3.97 -12.56 0.88
CA PRO A 81 -2.83 -13.16 1.58
C PRO A 81 -1.52 -12.38 1.38
N ARG A 82 -1.25 -11.85 0.19
CA ARG A 82 -0.05 -11.07 -0.10
C ARG A 82 -0.01 -9.77 0.69
N PHE A 83 -1.13 -9.02 0.73
CA PHE A 83 -1.24 -7.81 1.56
C PHE A 83 -1.06 -8.14 3.04
N ALA A 84 -1.68 -9.18 3.55
CA ALA A 84 -1.53 -9.59 4.94
C ALA A 84 -0.05 -9.88 5.31
N ALA A 85 0.66 -10.59 4.44
CA ALA A 85 2.07 -10.91 4.65
C ALA A 85 2.96 -9.66 4.67
N ILE A 86 2.80 -8.76 3.69
CA ILE A 86 3.62 -7.54 3.65
C ILE A 86 3.24 -6.55 4.75
N GLN A 87 1.97 -6.48 5.16
CA GLN A 87 1.52 -5.65 6.27
C GLN A 87 2.14 -6.09 7.60
N ALA A 88 2.24 -7.39 7.86
CA ALA A 88 2.92 -7.90 9.05
C ALA A 88 4.40 -7.48 9.07
N ARG A 89 5.12 -7.63 7.96
CA ARG A 89 6.53 -7.22 7.84
C ARG A 89 6.73 -5.72 8.04
N TRP A 90 5.87 -4.87 7.49
CA TRP A 90 5.93 -3.43 7.70
C TRP A 90 5.62 -3.04 9.15
N THR A 91 4.64 -3.68 9.79
CA THR A 91 4.33 -3.47 11.21
C THR A 91 5.55 -3.78 12.07
N ASP A 92 6.21 -4.91 11.84
CA ASP A 92 7.42 -5.30 12.56
C ASP A 92 8.59 -4.34 12.29
N TYR A 93 8.76 -3.88 11.06
CA TYR A 93 9.78 -2.90 10.71
C TYR A 93 9.56 -1.58 11.45
N LEU A 94 8.36 -1.01 11.40
CA LEU A 94 8.02 0.24 12.07
C LEU A 94 8.08 0.13 13.60
N ALA A 95 7.77 -1.05 14.16
CA ALA A 95 7.86 -1.27 15.61
C ALA A 95 9.30 -1.18 16.15
N ARG A 96 10.28 -1.66 15.39
CA ARG A 96 11.71 -1.64 15.77
C ARG A 96 12.48 -0.42 15.29
N LEU A 97 11.86 0.44 14.47
CA LEU A 97 12.47 1.67 13.98
C LEU A 97 12.58 2.72 15.10
N ASP A 98 13.73 3.38 15.18
CA ASP A 98 13.99 4.52 16.07
C ASP A 98 14.23 5.81 15.27
N GLU A 99 14.41 6.94 15.97
CA GLU A 99 14.64 8.24 15.33
C GLU A 99 15.92 8.24 14.45
N GLY A 100 16.96 7.53 14.87
CA GLY A 100 18.18 7.36 14.07
C GLY A 100 17.93 6.53 12.81
N GLY A 101 17.04 5.55 12.91
CA GLY A 101 16.59 4.73 11.78
C GLY A 101 15.77 5.52 10.77
N LEU A 102 14.93 6.47 11.20
CA LEU A 102 14.19 7.36 10.29
C LEU A 102 15.13 8.21 9.43
N ALA A 103 16.16 8.77 10.05
CA ALA A 103 17.13 9.61 9.37
C ALA A 103 18.16 8.82 8.55
N ARG A 104 18.25 7.49 8.73
CA ARG A 104 19.19 6.65 8.01
C ARG A 104 18.88 6.63 6.53
N GLU A 105 19.91 6.88 5.74
CA GLU A 105 19.83 6.71 4.30
C GLU A 105 20.03 5.25 3.91
N PHE A 106 19.29 4.80 2.91
CA PHE A 106 19.50 3.54 2.21
C PHE A 106 19.81 3.83 0.75
N GLU A 107 20.60 2.95 0.13
CA GLU A 107 20.99 3.07 -1.27
C GLU A 107 20.18 2.10 -2.13
N PHE A 108 19.80 2.56 -3.31
CA PHE A 108 19.26 1.71 -4.36
C PHE A 108 19.74 2.17 -5.72
N SER A 109 19.63 1.31 -6.73
CA SER A 109 20.01 1.63 -8.09
C SER A 109 18.83 1.45 -9.04
N GLU A 110 18.60 2.45 -9.86
CA GLU A 110 17.55 2.42 -10.89
C GLU A 110 18.11 2.96 -12.20
N ASN A 111 17.87 2.25 -13.30
CA ASN A 111 18.35 2.62 -14.65
C ASN A 111 19.87 2.91 -14.72
N GLY A 112 20.66 2.21 -13.91
CA GLY A 112 22.12 2.38 -13.85
C GLY A 112 22.59 3.60 -13.04
N GLN A 113 21.69 4.31 -12.38
CA GLN A 113 22.00 5.39 -11.44
C GLN A 113 21.81 4.93 -10.00
N SER A 114 22.71 5.34 -9.11
CA SER A 114 22.59 5.10 -7.67
C SER A 114 21.96 6.31 -6.98
N PHE A 115 21.04 6.01 -6.07
CA PHE A 115 20.33 6.99 -5.25
C PHE A 115 20.53 6.66 -3.79
N SER A 116 20.59 7.72 -2.95
CA SER A 116 20.55 7.61 -1.50
C SER A 116 19.35 8.41 -1.00
N VAL A 117 18.51 7.78 -0.20
CA VAL A 117 17.23 8.35 0.27
C VAL A 117 17.06 8.06 1.76
N PRO A 118 16.71 9.08 2.58
CA PRO A 118 16.32 8.83 3.97
C PRO A 118 15.10 7.93 4.07
N THR A 119 15.12 7.01 5.03
CA THR A 119 14.00 6.09 5.33
C THR A 119 12.67 6.83 5.49
N GLU A 120 12.69 7.97 6.19
CA GLU A 120 11.50 8.83 6.38
C GLU A 120 10.87 9.26 5.05
N VAL A 121 11.69 9.73 4.11
CA VAL A 121 11.22 10.19 2.80
C VAL A 121 10.51 9.06 2.05
N GLN A 122 11.04 7.84 2.13
CA GLN A 122 10.44 6.69 1.49
C GLN A 122 9.13 6.24 2.17
N ILE A 123 9.03 6.36 3.50
CA ILE A 123 7.78 6.08 4.22
C ILE A 123 6.68 7.06 3.76
N VAL A 124 6.98 8.35 3.70
CA VAL A 124 6.02 9.37 3.20
C VAL A 124 5.64 9.11 1.74
N GLN A 125 6.62 8.76 0.90
CA GLN A 125 6.36 8.41 -0.50
C GLN A 125 5.39 7.24 -0.63
N LEU A 126 5.54 6.19 0.18
CA LEU A 126 4.67 5.01 0.12
C LEU A 126 3.21 5.38 0.46
N PHE A 127 2.96 6.24 1.44
CA PHE A 127 1.61 6.68 1.79
C PHE A 127 0.96 7.47 0.65
N GLY A 128 1.67 8.46 0.09
CA GLY A 128 1.17 9.24 -1.04
C GLY A 128 0.92 8.38 -2.30
N HIS A 129 1.85 7.48 -2.60
CA HIS A 129 1.76 6.56 -3.73
C HIS A 129 0.56 5.60 -3.60
N ALA A 130 0.32 5.07 -2.40
CA ALA A 130 -0.80 4.19 -2.15
C ALA A 130 -2.15 4.92 -2.30
N SER A 131 -2.27 6.13 -1.75
CA SER A 131 -3.48 6.95 -1.88
C SER A 131 -3.81 7.25 -3.34
N TYR A 132 -2.81 7.63 -4.15
CA TYR A 132 -2.96 7.87 -5.59
C TYR A 132 -3.52 6.64 -6.33
N HIS A 133 -2.95 5.46 -6.08
CA HIS A 133 -3.37 4.23 -6.74
C HIS A 133 -4.74 3.71 -6.25
N ARG A 134 -5.06 3.88 -4.96
CA ARG A 134 -6.39 3.55 -4.45
C ARG A 134 -7.49 4.39 -5.14
N GLY A 135 -7.23 5.67 -5.38
CA GLY A 135 -8.14 6.51 -6.17
C GLY A 135 -8.37 5.98 -7.59
N GLN A 136 -7.31 5.50 -8.26
CA GLN A 136 -7.45 4.87 -9.58
C GLN A 136 -8.30 3.59 -9.53
N VAL A 137 -8.10 2.74 -8.52
CA VAL A 137 -8.92 1.53 -8.31
C VAL A 137 -10.39 1.90 -8.10
N ALA A 138 -10.68 2.89 -7.25
CA ALA A 138 -12.05 3.34 -6.98
C ALA A 138 -12.77 3.79 -8.25
N VAL A 139 -12.08 4.55 -9.12
CA VAL A 139 -12.64 4.97 -10.42
C VAL A 139 -12.98 3.77 -11.31
N LEU A 140 -12.06 2.80 -11.43
CA LEU A 140 -12.27 1.61 -12.26
C LEU A 140 -13.42 0.74 -11.73
N VAL A 141 -13.46 0.53 -10.41
CA VAL A 141 -14.53 -0.23 -9.74
C VAL A 141 -15.89 0.44 -9.94
N GLY A 142 -15.99 1.75 -9.74
CA GLY A 142 -17.24 2.49 -9.96
C GLY A 142 -17.74 2.40 -11.40
N GLN A 143 -16.84 2.45 -12.40
CA GLN A 143 -17.18 2.26 -13.82
C GLN A 143 -17.69 0.86 -14.15
N LEU A 144 -17.35 -0.14 -13.33
CA LEU A 144 -17.77 -1.53 -13.47
C LEU A 144 -19.03 -1.85 -12.66
N GLY A 145 -19.62 -0.86 -11.97
CA GLY A 145 -20.80 -1.03 -11.13
C GLY A 145 -20.53 -1.67 -9.77
N GLY A 146 -19.28 -1.67 -9.33
CA GLY A 146 -18.89 -2.06 -7.97
C GLY A 146 -19.15 -0.95 -6.96
N GLU A 147 -19.07 -1.30 -5.69
CA GLU A 147 -19.22 -0.36 -4.57
C GLU A 147 -17.90 0.37 -4.30
N THR A 148 -17.94 1.69 -4.19
CA THR A 148 -16.78 2.49 -3.81
C THR A 148 -16.95 3.01 -2.39
N VAL A 149 -15.87 3.00 -1.62
CA VAL A 149 -15.85 3.50 -0.24
C VAL A 149 -14.71 4.50 -0.07
N ASP A 150 -14.91 5.43 0.84
CA ASP A 150 -13.89 6.42 1.18
C ASP A 150 -12.74 5.76 1.96
N THR A 151 -11.51 6.16 1.62
CA THR A 151 -10.28 5.71 2.27
C THR A 151 -9.51 6.84 2.92
N ASP A 152 -10.18 7.96 3.22
CA ASP A 152 -9.56 9.13 3.81
C ASP A 152 -9.11 8.87 5.25
N TYR A 153 -7.94 9.45 5.56
CA TYR A 153 -7.32 9.30 6.89
C TYR A 153 -8.18 9.89 8.00
N VAL A 154 -8.81 11.05 7.76
CA VAL A 154 -9.58 11.74 8.80
C VAL A 154 -10.82 10.94 9.21
N ASP A 155 -11.51 10.30 8.27
CA ASP A 155 -12.68 9.48 8.55
C ASP A 155 -12.31 8.23 9.33
N TRP A 156 -11.21 7.57 8.95
CA TRP A 156 -10.66 6.47 9.72
C TRP A 156 -10.25 6.91 11.14
N TRP A 157 -9.60 8.06 11.26
CA TRP A 157 -9.15 8.60 12.54
C TRP A 157 -10.32 8.90 13.48
N TRP A 158 -11.41 9.49 12.97
CA TRP A 158 -12.62 9.73 13.76
C TRP A 158 -13.27 8.43 14.24
N ALA A 159 -13.47 7.46 13.35
CA ALA A 159 -14.08 6.19 13.66
C ALA A 159 -13.34 5.44 14.79
N ASN A 160 -12.01 5.43 14.75
CA ASN A 160 -11.21 4.71 15.76
C ASN A 160 -11.13 5.44 17.12
N ARG A 161 -11.45 6.73 17.19
CA ARG A 161 -11.47 7.47 18.47
C ARG A 161 -12.84 7.51 19.14
N GLU A 162 -13.90 7.22 18.41
CA GLU A 162 -15.23 7.07 18.99
C GLU A 162 -15.40 5.74 19.73
N GLU A 163 -14.67 4.70 19.34
CA GLU A 163 -14.65 3.41 20.03
C GLU A 163 -13.94 3.45 21.40
N ASP A 164 -13.06 4.43 21.63
CA ASP A 164 -12.32 4.64 22.90
C ASP A 164 -13.10 5.48 23.93
N ARG A 165 -14.34 5.88 23.65
CA ARG A 165 -15.20 6.69 24.56
C ARG A 165 -16.30 5.86 25.17
#